data_85bac1dfd87c10539310a0b6195916c5
#
_entry.id   85bac1dfd87c10539310a0b6195916c5
#
_cell.length_a   1.000
_cell.length_b   1.000
_cell.length_c   1.000
_cell.angle_alpha   90.00
_cell.angle_beta   90.00
_cell.angle_gamma   90.00
#
_symmetry.space_group_name_H-M   'P 1'
#
loop_
_entity.id
_entity.type
_entity.pdbx_description
1 polymer ?
#
loop_
_entity_poly.entity_id
_entity_poly.type
_entity_poly.pdbx_seq_one_letter_code
_entity_poly.pdbx_strand_id
1 'polypeptide(L)'
;MKNNKGFTLIELLVVVAIIGILAAVGTVAYTGYTASAKVNAIKSNHSAVVKYIAAELQKCNLGQDNYMGANTCSTRKTEGNVATAVQSALDGKFKNPESQAAAVVKVDASAGTDDDGNALPMAVVLGQVSVTDNGTQVNIATCFKEIGDSGSEACVFADTTSVMTNTVGIE
;
A
#
# COMPACT_ATOMS: atom_id res chain seq x y z
N MET A 1 -31.42 -6.90 58.71
CA MET A 1 -31.33 -8.11 57.89
C MET A 1 -31.02 -7.64 56.44
N LYS A 2 -29.85 -7.97 55.91
CA LYS A 2 -29.50 -7.67 54.49
C LYS A 2 -30.15 -8.75 53.61
N ASN A 3 -31.09 -8.35 52.73
CA ASN A 3 -31.63 -9.24 51.71
C ASN A 3 -30.57 -9.49 50.65
N ASN A 4 -29.90 -10.59 50.69
CA ASN A 4 -29.04 -11.09 49.61
C ASN A 4 -29.93 -11.67 48.53
N LYS A 5 -30.23 -10.88 47.49
CA LYS A 5 -30.87 -11.39 46.27
C LYS A 5 -29.81 -12.09 45.47
N GLY A 6 -29.88 -13.39 45.39
CA GLY A 6 -29.00 -14.22 44.51
C GLY A 6 -29.52 -14.17 43.07
N PHE A 7 -28.60 -14.25 42.10
CA PHE A 7 -28.94 -14.44 40.69
C PHE A 7 -29.54 -15.82 40.43
N THR A 8 -30.56 -15.88 39.59
CA THR A 8 -31.11 -17.18 39.17
C THR A 8 -30.25 -17.77 38.05
N LEU A 9 -30.26 -19.08 37.98
CA LEU A 9 -29.47 -19.84 36.96
C LEU A 9 -29.94 -19.49 35.54
N ILE A 10 -31.23 -19.23 35.36
CA ILE A 10 -31.79 -18.87 34.06
C ILE A 10 -31.37 -17.44 33.60
N GLU A 11 -31.24 -16.48 34.51
CA GLU A 11 -30.75 -15.13 34.21
C GLU A 11 -29.31 -15.20 33.68
N LEU A 12 -28.45 -16.02 34.30
CA LEU A 12 -27.07 -16.19 33.83
C LEU A 12 -27.03 -16.90 32.48
N LEU A 13 -27.86 -17.93 32.28
CA LEU A 13 -27.87 -18.71 31.04
C LEU A 13 -28.32 -17.85 29.83
N VAL A 14 -29.34 -17.02 29.99
CA VAL A 14 -29.82 -16.12 28.95
C VAL A 14 -28.75 -15.08 28.58
N VAL A 15 -28.07 -14.52 29.57
CA VAL A 15 -27.02 -13.51 29.32
C VAL A 15 -25.86 -14.12 28.52
N VAL A 16 -25.36 -15.30 28.89
CA VAL A 16 -24.26 -15.92 28.13
C VAL A 16 -24.67 -16.35 26.74
N ALA A 17 -25.92 -16.75 26.54
CA ALA A 17 -26.46 -17.08 25.22
C ALA A 17 -26.49 -15.83 24.30
N ILE A 18 -26.94 -14.68 24.81
CA ILE A 18 -26.98 -13.42 24.04
C ILE A 18 -25.55 -12.95 23.72
N ILE A 19 -24.63 -12.99 24.70
CA ILE A 19 -23.23 -12.60 24.47
C ILE A 19 -22.60 -13.53 23.43
N GLY A 20 -22.87 -14.82 23.46
CA GLY A 20 -22.35 -15.80 22.49
C GLY A 20 -22.79 -15.49 21.06
N ILE A 21 -24.07 -15.16 20.86
CA ILE A 21 -24.60 -14.78 19.54
C ILE A 21 -23.99 -13.47 19.06
N LEU A 22 -23.95 -12.45 19.91
CA LEU A 22 -23.38 -11.15 19.54
C LEU A 22 -21.89 -11.24 19.24
N ALA A 23 -21.14 -12.02 19.99
CA ALA A 23 -19.72 -12.24 19.74
C ALA A 23 -19.49 -12.94 18.38
N ALA A 24 -20.26 -13.99 18.06
CA ALA A 24 -20.14 -14.71 16.80
C ALA A 24 -20.40 -13.80 15.57
N VAL A 25 -21.44 -12.99 15.60
CA VAL A 25 -21.74 -12.05 14.50
C VAL A 25 -20.72 -10.90 14.45
N GLY A 26 -20.34 -10.39 15.63
CA GLY A 26 -19.41 -9.26 15.75
C GLY A 26 -18.03 -9.56 15.18
N THR A 27 -17.47 -10.74 15.41
CA THR A 27 -16.13 -11.11 14.88
C THR A 27 -16.12 -11.17 13.36
N VAL A 28 -17.13 -11.73 12.71
CA VAL A 28 -17.19 -11.83 11.25
C VAL A 28 -17.33 -10.43 10.61
N ALA A 29 -18.18 -9.58 11.16
CA ALA A 29 -18.34 -8.21 10.67
C ALA A 29 -17.06 -7.38 10.85
N TYR A 30 -16.38 -7.52 11.98
CA TYR A 30 -15.15 -6.80 12.28
C TYR A 30 -14.00 -7.18 11.34
N THR A 31 -13.80 -8.48 11.07
CA THR A 31 -12.74 -8.93 10.15
C THR A 31 -12.96 -8.42 8.72
N GLY A 32 -14.20 -8.44 8.22
CA GLY A 32 -14.52 -7.88 6.90
C GLY A 32 -14.28 -6.38 6.80
N TYR A 33 -14.64 -5.64 7.86
CA TYR A 33 -14.41 -4.19 7.90
C TYR A 33 -12.91 -3.85 7.94
N THR A 34 -12.13 -4.54 8.76
CA THR A 34 -10.68 -4.31 8.87
C THR A 34 -9.94 -4.64 7.58
N ALA A 35 -10.31 -5.71 6.88
CA ALA A 35 -9.74 -6.05 5.58
C ALA A 35 -10.01 -4.95 4.54
N SER A 36 -11.25 -4.47 4.45
CA SER A 36 -11.60 -3.36 3.55
C SER A 36 -10.87 -2.06 3.90
N ALA A 37 -10.71 -1.76 5.19
CA ALA A 37 -9.99 -0.58 5.65
C ALA A 37 -8.50 -0.63 5.26
N LYS A 38 -7.85 -1.80 5.37
CA LYS A 38 -6.47 -2.01 4.94
C LYS A 38 -6.30 -1.79 3.44
N VAL A 39 -7.16 -2.38 2.62
CA VAL A 39 -7.15 -2.19 1.16
C VAL A 39 -7.30 -0.70 0.79
N ASN A 40 -8.21 0.00 1.43
CA ASN A 40 -8.39 1.44 1.19
C ASN A 40 -7.17 2.26 1.62
N ALA A 41 -6.52 1.91 2.72
CA ALA A 41 -5.29 2.56 3.17
C ALA A 41 -4.13 2.33 2.17
N ILE A 42 -3.99 1.11 1.63
CA ILE A 42 -3.01 0.79 0.60
C ILE A 42 -3.25 1.63 -0.66
N LYS A 43 -4.48 1.70 -1.15
CA LYS A 43 -4.86 2.52 -2.31
C LYS A 43 -4.61 4.01 -2.08
N SER A 44 -4.84 4.49 -0.86
CA SER A 44 -4.55 5.86 -0.47
C SER A 44 -3.05 6.15 -0.49
N ASN A 45 -2.22 5.25 0.04
CA ASN A 45 -0.76 5.36 -0.01
C ASN A 45 -0.26 5.43 -1.45
N HIS A 46 -0.74 4.53 -2.33
CA HIS A 46 -0.41 4.56 -3.75
C HIS A 46 -0.72 5.93 -4.39
N SER A 47 -1.96 6.41 -4.23
CA SER A 47 -2.36 7.72 -4.77
C SER A 47 -1.51 8.89 -4.23
N ALA A 48 -1.12 8.82 -2.95
CA ALA A 48 -0.27 9.84 -2.35
C ALA A 48 1.13 9.83 -2.96
N VAL A 49 1.72 8.65 -3.17
CA VAL A 49 3.04 8.49 -3.83
C VAL A 49 3.00 9.01 -5.26
N VAL A 50 2.00 8.64 -6.06
CA VAL A 50 1.84 9.11 -7.44
C VAL A 50 1.76 10.64 -7.50
N LYS A 51 0.92 11.25 -6.66
CA LYS A 51 0.76 12.71 -6.59
C LYS A 51 2.03 13.41 -6.15
N TYR A 52 2.75 12.83 -5.20
CA TYR A 52 4.02 13.37 -4.73
C TYR A 52 5.06 13.37 -5.85
N ILE A 53 5.23 12.26 -6.56
CA ILE A 53 6.16 12.15 -7.69
C ILE A 53 5.82 13.18 -8.77
N ALA A 54 4.56 13.26 -9.19
CA ALA A 54 4.12 14.19 -10.21
C ALA A 54 4.38 15.65 -9.79
N ALA A 55 4.08 16.02 -8.55
CA ALA A 55 4.29 17.37 -8.04
C ALA A 55 5.79 17.73 -7.96
N GLU A 56 6.64 16.79 -7.54
CA GLU A 56 8.08 17.02 -7.42
C GLU A 56 8.76 17.14 -8.80
N LEU A 57 8.38 16.29 -9.76
CA LEU A 57 8.90 16.42 -11.13
C LEU A 57 8.45 17.70 -11.82
N GLN A 58 7.23 18.15 -11.54
CA GLN A 58 6.73 19.43 -12.07
C GLN A 58 7.55 20.64 -11.61
N LYS A 59 8.21 20.58 -10.45
CA LYS A 59 9.12 21.64 -10.01
C LYS A 59 10.25 21.88 -11.01
N CYS A 60 10.79 20.81 -11.58
CA CYS A 60 11.83 20.90 -12.59
C CYS A 60 11.32 21.60 -13.87
N ASN A 61 10.08 21.32 -14.29
CA ASN A 61 9.47 21.96 -15.45
C ASN A 61 9.18 23.46 -15.20
N LEU A 62 8.99 23.85 -13.94
CA LEU A 62 8.84 25.23 -13.52
C LEU A 62 10.17 25.97 -13.34
N GLY A 63 11.31 25.34 -13.69
CA GLY A 63 12.63 25.95 -13.64
C GLY A 63 13.29 25.93 -12.25
N GLN A 64 12.84 25.06 -11.34
CA GLN A 64 13.56 24.84 -10.09
C GLN A 64 14.78 23.93 -10.35
N ASP A 65 15.85 24.14 -9.58
CA ASP A 65 17.09 23.38 -9.72
C ASP A 65 16.99 21.98 -9.14
N ASN A 66 16.14 21.78 -8.11
CA ASN A 66 16.06 20.56 -7.35
C ASN A 66 14.63 20.01 -7.23
N TYR A 67 14.53 18.68 -7.14
CA TYR A 67 13.31 17.92 -6.82
C TYR A 67 13.59 16.97 -5.66
N MET A 68 12.56 16.55 -4.92
CA MET A 68 12.67 15.57 -3.83
C MET A 68 13.88 15.82 -2.90
N GLY A 69 13.99 17.04 -2.38
CA GLY A 69 15.09 17.48 -1.51
C GLY A 69 16.28 18.03 -2.29
N ALA A 70 17.43 17.33 -2.23
CA ALA A 70 18.68 17.80 -2.84
C ALA A 70 18.97 17.21 -4.24
N ASN A 71 18.06 16.46 -4.82
CA ASN A 71 18.25 15.85 -6.13
C ASN A 71 18.12 16.90 -7.23
N THR A 72 19.12 16.99 -8.11
CA THR A 72 19.15 18.00 -9.17
C THR A 72 18.29 17.61 -10.35
N CYS A 73 17.53 18.56 -10.88
CA CYS A 73 16.66 18.35 -12.03
C CYS A 73 17.39 17.92 -13.30
N SER A 74 18.68 18.27 -13.45
CA SER A 74 19.50 17.85 -14.58
C SER A 74 19.72 16.33 -14.65
N THR A 75 19.67 15.63 -13.53
CA THR A 75 19.92 14.19 -13.46
C THR A 75 18.63 13.35 -13.46
N ARG A 76 17.45 13.98 -13.49
CA ARG A 76 16.17 13.27 -13.42
C ARG A 76 15.92 12.27 -14.56
N LYS A 77 16.53 12.52 -15.73
CA LYS A 77 16.43 11.65 -16.92
C LYS A 77 17.41 10.49 -16.93
N THR A 78 18.18 10.31 -15.86
CA THR A 78 19.02 9.13 -15.69
C THR A 78 18.20 8.03 -15.02
N GLU A 79 18.21 6.84 -15.62
CA GLU A 79 17.50 5.67 -15.12
C GLU A 79 17.83 5.39 -13.64
N GLY A 80 16.80 5.13 -12.82
CA GLY A 80 16.91 4.81 -11.40
C GLY A 80 17.05 6.02 -10.47
N ASN A 81 17.35 7.22 -10.98
CA ASN A 81 17.57 8.39 -10.14
C ASN A 81 16.27 8.88 -9.47
N VAL A 82 15.17 8.93 -10.21
CA VAL A 82 13.89 9.37 -9.67
C VAL A 82 13.36 8.35 -8.67
N ALA A 83 13.43 7.06 -8.99
CA ALA A 83 13.00 6.00 -8.08
C ALA A 83 13.77 6.02 -6.76
N THR A 84 15.09 6.16 -6.80
CA THR A 84 15.94 6.28 -5.61
C THR A 84 15.62 7.54 -4.80
N ALA A 85 15.37 8.66 -5.46
CA ALA A 85 14.98 9.91 -4.81
C ALA A 85 13.63 9.77 -4.11
N VAL A 86 12.64 9.11 -4.74
CA VAL A 86 11.33 8.82 -4.15
C VAL A 86 11.47 7.98 -2.90
N GLN A 87 12.25 6.90 -2.95
CA GLN A 87 12.48 6.03 -1.80
C GLN A 87 13.05 6.83 -0.63
N SER A 88 14.13 7.59 -0.88
CA SER A 88 14.79 8.39 0.16
C SER A 88 13.87 9.48 0.74
N ALA A 89 13.05 10.10 -0.09
CA ALA A 89 12.14 11.16 0.35
C ALA A 89 10.94 10.65 1.14
N LEU A 90 10.48 9.43 0.86
CA LEU A 90 9.26 8.85 1.44
C LEU A 90 9.55 7.75 2.47
N ASP A 91 10.81 7.42 2.71
CA ASP A 91 11.18 6.43 3.73
C ASP A 91 10.63 6.81 5.10
N GLY A 92 9.99 5.86 5.76
CA GLY A 92 9.36 6.03 7.07
C GLY A 92 8.14 6.95 7.13
N LYS A 93 7.73 7.61 6.02
CA LYS A 93 6.57 8.53 6.02
C LYS A 93 5.24 7.83 5.90
N PHE A 94 5.21 6.64 5.34
CA PHE A 94 4.02 5.81 5.22
C PHE A 94 4.15 4.54 6.05
N LYS A 95 3.03 4.03 6.52
CA LYS A 95 2.97 2.72 7.18
C LYS A 95 2.27 1.73 6.27
N ASN A 96 2.84 0.53 6.13
CA ASN A 96 2.19 -0.55 5.42
C ASN A 96 1.07 -1.11 6.33
N PRO A 97 -0.19 -1.10 5.88
CA PRO A 97 -1.32 -1.60 6.69
C PRO A 97 -1.27 -3.12 6.94
N GLU A 98 -0.54 -3.87 6.11
CA GLU A 98 -0.42 -5.33 6.26
C GLU A 98 0.80 -5.72 7.09
N SER A 99 1.91 -5.02 6.95
CA SER A 99 3.14 -5.31 7.69
C SER A 99 3.81 -4.01 8.13
N GLN A 100 3.81 -3.73 9.42
CA GLN A 100 4.46 -2.53 9.97
C GLN A 100 5.99 -2.54 9.83
N ALA A 101 6.58 -3.71 9.58
CA ALA A 101 8.02 -3.88 9.43
C ALA A 101 8.50 -3.67 7.98
N ALA A 102 7.59 -3.69 6.99
CA ALA A 102 7.94 -3.51 5.59
C ALA A 102 7.94 -2.03 5.21
N ALA A 103 8.99 -1.59 4.52
CA ALA A 103 9.02 -0.27 3.90
C ALA A 103 7.85 -0.15 2.91
N VAL A 104 7.13 0.98 2.94
CA VAL A 104 5.98 1.19 2.04
C VAL A 104 6.42 1.51 0.64
N VAL A 105 7.50 2.28 0.48
CA VAL A 105 8.05 2.61 -0.83
C VAL A 105 9.36 1.85 -1.03
N LYS A 106 9.47 1.13 -2.14
CA LYS A 106 10.66 0.38 -2.51
C LYS A 106 11.04 0.65 -3.95
N VAL A 107 12.33 0.77 -4.20
CA VAL A 107 12.89 0.78 -5.54
C VAL A 107 13.18 -0.67 -5.91
N ASP A 108 12.54 -1.17 -6.94
CA ASP A 108 12.87 -2.48 -7.49
C ASP A 108 13.55 -2.32 -8.84
N ALA A 109 14.75 -2.86 -8.91
CA ALA A 109 15.44 -3.01 -10.18
C ALA A 109 14.83 -4.22 -10.91
N SER A 110 14.15 -3.92 -12.00
CA SER A 110 13.68 -4.87 -13.03
C SER A 110 12.77 -6.02 -12.57
N ALA A 111 11.50 -5.79 -12.74
CA ALA A 111 10.55 -6.85 -12.90
C ALA A 111 9.87 -6.70 -14.24
N GLY A 112 9.95 -7.68 -15.09
CA GLY A 112 9.17 -7.79 -16.31
C GLY A 112 8.98 -6.52 -17.15
N THR A 113 8.74 -6.66 -18.39
CA THR A 113 8.28 -5.58 -19.27
C THR A 113 6.77 -5.76 -19.49
N ASP A 114 6.04 -4.66 -19.61
CA ASP A 114 4.70 -4.69 -20.16
C ASP A 114 4.73 -5.04 -21.67
N ASP A 115 3.56 -5.18 -22.29
CA ASP A 115 3.43 -5.49 -23.72
C ASP A 115 4.09 -4.43 -24.63
N ASP A 116 4.36 -3.25 -24.10
CA ASP A 116 5.02 -2.12 -24.76
C ASP A 116 6.53 -2.07 -24.48
N GLY A 117 7.08 -3.02 -23.70
CA GLY A 117 8.51 -3.12 -23.38
C GLY A 117 8.97 -2.26 -22.20
N ASN A 118 8.04 -1.64 -21.44
CA ASN A 118 8.38 -0.85 -20.27
C ASN A 118 8.60 -1.76 -19.06
N ALA A 119 9.62 -1.45 -18.25
CA ALA A 119 9.87 -2.16 -17.00
C ALA A 119 8.69 -1.98 -16.03
N LEU A 120 8.03 -3.07 -15.68
CA LEU A 120 6.99 -3.08 -14.65
C LEU A 120 7.66 -3.21 -13.28
N PRO A 121 7.32 -2.35 -12.32
CA PRO A 121 7.79 -2.50 -10.95
C PRO A 121 7.20 -3.77 -10.32
N MET A 122 8.02 -4.61 -9.69
CA MET A 122 7.52 -5.71 -8.87
C MET A 122 7.07 -5.19 -7.50
N ALA A 123 5.77 -5.14 -7.26
CA ALA A 123 5.25 -5.08 -5.91
C ALA A 123 5.34 -6.49 -5.30
N VAL A 124 6.38 -6.73 -4.54
CA VAL A 124 6.69 -8.06 -4.02
C VAL A 124 5.91 -8.36 -2.74
N VAL A 125 5.48 -7.33 -2.04
CA VAL A 125 4.81 -7.45 -0.74
C VAL A 125 3.47 -6.71 -0.76
N LEU A 126 2.46 -7.35 -0.19
CA LEU A 126 1.15 -6.77 -0.02
C LEU A 126 1.23 -5.42 0.71
N GLY A 127 0.61 -4.38 0.13
CA GLY A 127 0.62 -3.03 0.70
C GLY A 127 1.89 -2.21 0.43
N GLN A 128 2.87 -2.74 -0.28
CA GLN A 128 4.06 -2.03 -0.69
C GLN A 128 3.84 -1.30 -2.03
N VAL A 129 4.39 -0.10 -2.13
CA VAL A 129 4.44 0.69 -3.37
C VAL A 129 5.82 0.52 -3.99
N SER A 130 5.87 -0.12 -5.13
CA SER A 130 7.08 -0.30 -5.93
C SER A 130 7.22 0.85 -6.91
N VAL A 131 8.42 1.39 -7.04
CA VAL A 131 8.72 2.51 -7.93
C VAL A 131 9.94 2.17 -8.76
N THR A 132 9.81 2.25 -10.08
CA THR A 132 10.92 2.13 -11.03
C THR A 132 10.90 3.30 -11.99
N ASP A 133 12.02 3.68 -12.57
CA ASP A 133 12.06 4.63 -13.66
C ASP A 133 13.07 4.19 -14.73
N ASN A 134 12.80 4.57 -15.98
CA ASN A 134 13.65 4.31 -17.14
C ASN A 134 14.25 5.61 -17.72
N GLY A 135 14.26 6.69 -16.95
CA GLY A 135 14.74 8.00 -17.38
C GLY A 135 13.76 8.82 -18.24
N THR A 136 12.66 8.22 -18.72
CA THR A 136 11.61 8.90 -19.47
C THR A 136 10.29 8.92 -18.73
N GLN A 137 10.02 7.89 -17.96
CA GLN A 137 8.82 7.77 -17.14
C GLN A 137 9.10 7.01 -15.85
N VAL A 138 8.31 7.30 -14.83
CA VAL A 138 8.29 6.60 -13.55
C VAL A 138 7.09 5.67 -13.51
N ASN A 139 7.33 4.40 -13.29
CA ASN A 139 6.28 3.40 -13.12
C ASN A 139 6.08 3.13 -11.63
N ILE A 140 4.83 3.18 -11.18
CA ILE A 140 4.43 2.96 -9.79
C ILE A 140 3.42 1.82 -9.77
N ALA A 141 3.70 0.79 -8.98
CA ALA A 141 2.79 -0.35 -8.81
C ALA A 141 2.58 -0.66 -7.34
N THR A 142 1.40 -1.14 -7.00
CA THR A 142 1.04 -1.51 -5.62
C THR A 142 0.10 -2.69 -5.62
N CYS A 143 0.47 -3.72 -4.88
CA CYS A 143 -0.38 -4.85 -4.59
C CYS A 143 -1.32 -4.53 -3.41
N PHE A 144 -2.63 -4.72 -3.61
CA PHE A 144 -3.62 -4.45 -2.57
C PHE A 144 -4.49 -5.66 -2.21
N LYS A 145 -4.29 -6.80 -2.87
CA LYS A 145 -5.01 -8.03 -2.61
C LYS A 145 -4.11 -9.22 -2.90
N GLU A 146 -4.10 -10.20 -2.03
CA GLU A 146 -3.41 -11.48 -2.27
C GLU A 146 -4.03 -12.23 -3.45
N ILE A 147 -3.18 -12.86 -4.26
CA ILE A 147 -3.60 -13.69 -5.38
C ILE A 147 -3.34 -15.15 -5.00
N GLY A 148 -4.43 -15.86 -4.70
CA GLY A 148 -4.43 -17.31 -4.56
C GLY A 148 -4.09 -17.86 -3.17
N ASP A 149 -4.50 -19.10 -3.00
CA ASP A 149 -4.50 -19.90 -1.76
C ASP A 149 -3.11 -20.46 -1.37
N SER A 150 -2.05 -19.93 -1.95
CA SER A 150 -0.70 -20.54 -1.87
C SER A 150 0.25 -19.92 -0.85
N GLY A 151 -0.22 -19.05 0.05
CA GLY A 151 0.61 -18.52 1.15
C GLY A 151 1.89 -17.80 0.71
N SER A 152 2.03 -17.47 -0.57
CA SER A 152 3.11 -16.66 -1.10
C SER A 152 2.63 -15.22 -1.19
N GLU A 153 3.24 -14.34 -0.41
CA GLU A 153 2.96 -12.90 -0.37
C GLU A 153 3.27 -12.16 -1.67
N ALA A 154 3.57 -12.89 -2.74
CA ALA A 154 3.98 -12.32 -4.02
C ALA A 154 2.75 -12.01 -4.90
N CYS A 155 2.57 -10.75 -5.23
CA CYS A 155 1.64 -10.34 -6.26
C CYS A 155 2.22 -10.57 -7.66
N VAL A 156 1.47 -11.25 -8.50
CA VAL A 156 1.84 -11.44 -9.91
C VAL A 156 1.20 -10.33 -10.74
N PHE A 157 1.98 -9.57 -11.49
CA PHE A 157 1.52 -8.43 -12.28
C PHE A 157 0.52 -8.76 -13.40
N ALA A 158 0.38 -10.02 -13.75
CA ALA A 158 -0.60 -10.47 -14.75
C ALA A 158 -2.06 -10.30 -14.32
N ASP A 159 -2.33 -10.03 -13.03
CA ASP A 159 -3.69 -9.85 -12.51
C ASP A 159 -3.98 -8.40 -12.14
N THR A 160 -4.56 -7.66 -13.07
CA THR A 160 -5.00 -6.26 -12.90
C THR A 160 -6.07 -6.08 -11.82
N THR A 161 -6.64 -7.15 -11.28
CA THR A 161 -7.66 -7.09 -10.21
C THR A 161 -7.06 -6.92 -8.82
N SER A 162 -5.77 -7.16 -8.67
CA SER A 162 -5.04 -7.16 -7.39
C SER A 162 -3.92 -6.13 -7.31
N VAL A 163 -3.56 -5.51 -8.43
CA VAL A 163 -2.48 -4.53 -8.55
C VAL A 163 -3.01 -3.21 -9.11
N MET A 164 -2.57 -2.10 -8.53
CA MET A 164 -2.74 -0.76 -9.10
C MET A 164 -1.43 -0.33 -9.74
N THR A 165 -1.50 0.19 -10.95
CA THR A 165 -0.35 0.74 -11.68
C THR A 165 -0.63 2.16 -12.15
N ASN A 166 0.39 3.02 -12.08
CA ASN A 166 0.37 4.36 -12.65
C ASN A 166 1.74 4.69 -13.24
N THR A 167 1.75 5.55 -14.24
CA THR A 167 2.96 6.10 -14.84
C THR A 167 2.98 7.61 -14.74
N VAL A 168 4.15 8.19 -14.51
CA VAL A 168 4.39 9.64 -14.50
C VAL A 168 5.52 9.94 -15.46
N GLY A 169 5.29 10.82 -16.45
CA GLY A 169 6.31 11.22 -17.42
C GLY A 169 7.42 12.06 -16.77
N ILE A 170 8.64 11.87 -17.25
CA ILE A 170 9.82 12.69 -16.91
C ILE A 170 10.09 13.59 -18.11
N GLU A 171 9.51 14.78 -18.13
CA GLU A 171 9.66 15.76 -19.21
C GLU A 171 10.97 16.55 -19.12
#